data_9db781e000392cd2a1d56c5a95002441
#
_entry.id   9db781e000392cd2a1d56c5a95002441
#
_cell.length_a   1.000
_cell.length_b   1.000
_cell.length_c   1.000
_cell.angle_alpha   90.00
_cell.angle_beta   90.00
_cell.angle_gamma   90.00
#
_symmetry.space_group_name_H-M   'P 1'
#
loop_
_entity.id
_entity.type
_entity.pdbx_description
1 polymer ?
#
loop_
_entity_poly.entity_id
_entity_poly.type
_entity_poly.pdbx_seq_one_letter_code
_entity_poly.pdbx_strand_id
1 'polypeptide(L)'
;KSNISEDRIYILFFVFLCLIAIFSMKIIFVSVQNPEFIENNKSNLNFLPLRRDIVDRNGEIISRNIKSYHAAVKPNMIVNKERFAINIKFNFPEISQSRLKKNLNGSKYFYLKKRLTEDEKNKLWSLGEKGLIFEPTQSRIYPQAGLYSHILGQIDDNNYGISGVEKYFENDLKDLKKINEPINLTLDTNLQYLIKIELEKSLEEFKALGAA
;
A
#
# COMPACT_ATOMS: atom_id res chain seq x y z
N LYS A 1 29.72 -54.04 38.77
CA LYS A 1 30.15 -52.67 38.33
C LYS A 1 29.48 -52.18 37.02
N SER A 2 28.82 -53.07 36.22
CA SER A 2 28.16 -52.69 34.94
C SER A 2 26.77 -52.01 35.14
N ASN A 3 26.00 -52.40 36.17
CA ASN A 3 24.62 -51.92 36.37
C ASN A 3 24.52 -50.41 36.66
N ILE A 4 25.53 -49.82 37.34
CA ILE A 4 25.50 -48.38 37.65
C ILE A 4 25.70 -47.49 36.40
N SER A 5 26.33 -48.00 35.36
CA SER A 5 26.53 -47.23 34.11
C SER A 5 25.27 -47.29 33.22
N GLU A 6 24.55 -48.40 33.23
CA GLU A 6 23.32 -48.57 32.48
C GLU A 6 22.19 -47.73 33.07
N ASP A 7 22.03 -47.71 34.40
CA ASP A 7 21.03 -46.87 35.08
C ASP A 7 21.24 -45.36 34.78
N ARG A 8 22.49 -44.91 34.72
CA ARG A 8 22.82 -43.52 34.38
C ARG A 8 22.46 -43.18 32.93
N ILE A 9 22.61 -44.12 32.01
CA ILE A 9 22.25 -43.95 30.62
C ILE A 9 20.72 -43.85 30.49
N TYR A 10 19.96 -44.68 31.19
CA TYR A 10 18.49 -44.62 31.19
C TYR A 10 17.98 -43.28 31.78
N ILE A 11 18.60 -42.80 32.87
CA ILE A 11 18.26 -41.51 33.46
C ILE A 11 18.53 -40.35 32.49
N LEU A 12 19.70 -40.35 31.80
CA LEU A 12 20.02 -39.36 30.78
C LEU A 12 19.03 -39.39 29.60
N PHE A 13 18.67 -40.59 29.14
CA PHE A 13 17.69 -40.75 28.06
C PHE A 13 16.31 -40.22 28.49
N PHE A 14 15.90 -40.52 29.70
CA PHE A 14 14.61 -40.04 30.26
C PHE A 14 14.59 -38.49 30.35
N VAL A 15 15.66 -37.87 30.85
CA VAL A 15 15.79 -36.42 30.94
C VAL A 15 15.71 -35.79 29.54
N PHE A 16 16.37 -36.38 28.54
CA PHE A 16 16.33 -35.91 27.16
C PHE A 16 14.92 -36.01 26.55
N LEU A 17 14.21 -37.10 26.84
CA LEU A 17 12.83 -37.28 26.38
C LEU A 17 11.87 -36.29 27.03
N CYS A 18 12.04 -35.97 28.33
CA CYS A 18 11.31 -34.92 29.01
C CYS A 18 11.56 -33.52 28.41
N LEU A 19 12.82 -33.22 28.07
CA LEU A 19 13.16 -31.97 27.41
C LEU A 19 12.46 -31.83 26.05
N ILE A 20 12.50 -32.88 25.22
CA ILE A 20 11.78 -32.89 23.94
C ILE A 20 10.27 -32.66 24.14
N ALA A 21 9.67 -33.30 25.11
CA ALA A 21 8.25 -33.17 25.44
C ALA A 21 7.91 -31.70 25.84
N ILE A 22 8.73 -31.10 26.69
CA ILE A 22 8.58 -29.68 27.11
C ILE A 22 8.71 -28.73 25.93
N PHE A 23 9.70 -28.91 25.04
CA PHE A 23 9.86 -28.09 23.86
C PHE A 23 8.69 -28.25 22.87
N SER A 24 8.24 -29.48 22.65
CA SER A 24 7.09 -29.76 21.78
C SER A 24 5.81 -29.10 22.33
N MET A 25 5.59 -29.18 23.62
CA MET A 25 4.44 -28.52 24.26
C MET A 25 4.51 -27.00 24.17
N LYS A 26 5.70 -26.44 24.32
CA LYS A 26 5.92 -25.00 24.15
C LYS A 26 5.68 -24.54 22.70
N ILE A 27 6.11 -25.32 21.70
CA ILE A 27 5.86 -25.02 20.29
C ILE A 27 4.36 -25.02 20.00
N ILE A 28 3.64 -26.05 20.46
CA ILE A 28 2.19 -26.15 20.32
C ILE A 28 1.50 -24.95 21.00
N PHE A 29 1.91 -24.61 22.23
CA PHE A 29 1.36 -23.50 22.99
C PHE A 29 1.56 -22.16 22.27
N VAL A 30 2.77 -21.89 21.76
CA VAL A 30 3.08 -20.68 20.99
C VAL A 30 2.32 -20.66 19.67
N SER A 31 2.17 -21.80 19.00
CA SER A 31 1.41 -21.91 17.74
C SER A 31 -0.10 -21.62 17.94
N VAL A 32 -0.65 -22.04 19.06
CA VAL A 32 -2.06 -21.80 19.41
C VAL A 32 -2.30 -20.37 19.91
N GLN A 33 -1.32 -19.79 20.63
CA GLN A 33 -1.43 -18.42 21.17
C GLN A 33 -1.16 -17.29 20.17
N ASN A 34 -0.56 -17.60 19.01
CA ASN A 34 -0.31 -16.60 17.97
C ASN A 34 -1.27 -16.75 16.77
N PRO A 35 -2.59 -16.50 16.95
CA PRO A 35 -3.51 -16.43 15.83
C PRO A 35 -3.19 -15.25 14.89
N GLU A 36 -2.43 -14.24 15.36
CA GLU A 36 -2.01 -13.08 14.55
C GLU A 36 -1.17 -13.45 13.32
N PHE A 37 -0.42 -14.57 13.35
CA PHE A 37 0.28 -15.06 12.15
C PHE A 37 -0.67 -15.59 11.08
N ILE A 38 -1.84 -16.07 11.47
CA ILE A 38 -2.90 -16.54 10.56
C ILE A 38 -3.77 -15.35 10.13
N GLU A 39 -3.98 -14.35 11.00
CA GLU A 39 -4.71 -13.13 10.68
C GLU A 39 -3.94 -12.22 9.72
N ASN A 40 -2.61 -12.15 9.79
CA ASN A 40 -1.82 -11.38 8.82
C ASN A 40 -1.93 -11.94 7.39
N ASN A 41 -2.22 -13.21 7.20
CA ASN A 41 -2.60 -13.74 5.88
C ASN A 41 -4.09 -13.52 5.55
N LYS A 42 -4.96 -13.36 6.57
CA LYS A 42 -6.36 -12.94 6.39
C LYS A 42 -6.51 -11.41 6.20
N SER A 43 -5.49 -10.62 6.55
CA SER A 43 -5.53 -9.16 6.35
C SER A 43 -5.64 -8.75 4.87
N ASN A 44 -5.37 -9.69 3.95
CA ASN A 44 -5.69 -9.49 2.54
C ASN A 44 -7.18 -9.69 2.20
N LEU A 45 -7.96 -10.33 3.08
CA LEU A 45 -9.39 -10.56 2.88
C LEU A 45 -10.27 -9.43 3.45
N ASN A 46 -9.74 -8.59 4.35
CA ASN A 46 -10.50 -7.53 5.02
C ASN A 46 -10.02 -6.12 4.65
N PHE A 47 -9.55 -5.93 3.39
CA PHE A 47 -9.35 -4.59 2.89
C PHE A 47 -10.71 -3.92 2.68
N LEU A 48 -11.12 -3.10 3.65
CA LEU A 48 -12.30 -2.29 3.52
C LEU A 48 -11.90 -0.97 2.85
N PRO A 49 -12.32 -0.70 1.61
CA PRO A 49 -11.98 0.54 0.95
C PRO A 49 -12.64 1.73 1.67
N LEU A 50 -11.97 2.87 1.67
CA LEU A 50 -12.51 4.11 2.26
C LEU A 50 -13.60 4.74 1.39
N ARG A 51 -13.68 4.37 0.14
CA ARG A 51 -14.66 4.84 -0.84
C ARG A 51 -15.05 3.67 -1.74
N ARG A 52 -16.31 3.65 -2.18
CA ARG A 52 -16.85 2.68 -3.14
C ARG A 52 -16.12 2.81 -4.49
N ASP A 53 -16.08 1.72 -5.22
CA ASP A 53 -15.62 1.73 -6.60
C ASP A 53 -16.61 2.51 -7.48
N ILE A 54 -16.10 3.14 -8.53
CA ILE A 54 -16.90 3.71 -9.61
C ILE A 54 -16.63 2.87 -10.85
N VAL A 55 -17.70 2.43 -11.51
CA VAL A 55 -17.62 1.62 -12.72
C VAL A 55 -18.48 2.22 -13.84
N ASP A 56 -18.17 1.85 -15.07
CA ASP A 56 -18.99 2.18 -16.24
C ASP A 56 -20.24 1.28 -16.34
N ARG A 57 -21.04 1.45 -17.38
CA ARG A 57 -22.25 0.64 -17.62
C ARG A 57 -21.97 -0.85 -17.83
N ASN A 58 -20.75 -1.21 -18.19
CA ASN A 58 -20.33 -2.57 -18.48
C ASN A 58 -19.62 -3.22 -17.29
N GLY A 59 -19.46 -2.49 -16.16
CA GLY A 59 -18.76 -2.95 -14.97
C GLY A 59 -17.25 -2.71 -15.01
N GLU A 60 -16.72 -2.00 -16.01
CA GLU A 60 -15.31 -1.63 -16.09
C GLU A 60 -14.96 -0.60 -15.03
N ILE A 61 -13.82 -0.82 -14.35
CA ILE A 61 -13.39 0.02 -13.22
C ILE A 61 -12.85 1.35 -13.73
N ILE A 62 -13.55 2.43 -13.34
CA ILE A 62 -13.15 3.81 -13.63
C ILE A 62 -12.37 4.41 -12.47
N SER A 63 -12.74 4.07 -11.23
CA SER A 63 -12.05 4.53 -10.04
C SER A 63 -12.15 3.51 -8.91
N ARG A 64 -11.02 3.26 -8.21
CA ARG A 64 -10.91 2.27 -7.13
C ARG A 64 -9.91 2.69 -6.07
N ASN A 65 -10.14 2.28 -4.83
CA ASN A 65 -9.17 2.37 -3.76
C ASN A 65 -8.27 1.13 -3.73
N ILE A 66 -6.96 1.35 -3.66
CA ILE A 66 -5.97 0.29 -3.46
C ILE A 66 -5.18 0.51 -2.17
N LYS A 67 -4.61 -0.55 -1.63
CA LYS A 67 -3.66 -0.46 -0.52
C LYS A 67 -2.43 0.33 -0.97
N SER A 68 -1.97 1.22 -0.11
CA SER A 68 -0.78 2.03 -0.32
C SER A 68 -0.08 2.27 1.02
N TYR A 69 1.05 2.94 1.00
CA TYR A 69 1.82 3.24 2.20
C TYR A 69 2.35 4.67 2.14
N HIS A 70 2.44 5.30 3.29
CA HIS A 70 3.24 6.52 3.45
C HIS A 70 4.61 6.13 3.98
N ALA A 71 5.68 6.61 3.35
CA ALA A 71 7.01 6.51 3.91
C ALA A 71 7.27 7.72 4.80
N ALA A 72 7.54 7.46 6.05
CA ALA A 72 7.89 8.46 7.03
C ALA A 72 9.26 8.19 7.64
N VAL A 73 9.93 9.22 8.11
CA VAL A 73 11.29 9.14 8.64
C VAL A 73 11.35 9.69 10.05
N LYS A 74 11.96 8.91 10.95
CA LYS A 74 12.43 9.35 12.27
C LYS A 74 13.92 9.63 12.22
N PRO A 75 14.36 10.90 12.11
CA PRO A 75 15.77 11.25 11.89
C PRO A 75 16.73 10.73 12.94
N ASN A 76 16.26 10.62 14.19
CA ASN A 76 17.07 10.14 15.31
C ASN A 76 17.42 8.64 15.23
N MET A 77 16.71 7.89 14.40
CA MET A 77 16.91 6.44 14.20
C MET A 77 17.74 6.13 12.94
N ILE A 78 18.09 7.14 12.13
CA ILE A 78 18.94 6.98 10.96
C ILE A 78 20.41 7.01 11.40
N VAL A 79 21.14 5.93 11.15
CA VAL A 79 22.53 5.79 11.55
C VAL A 79 23.45 6.71 10.75
N ASN A 80 23.31 6.71 9.42
CA ASN A 80 24.12 7.53 8.53
C ASN A 80 23.22 8.39 7.64
N LYS A 81 22.98 9.63 8.06
CA LYS A 81 22.09 10.58 7.38
C LYS A 81 22.56 10.97 5.99
N GLU A 82 23.88 11.05 5.77
CA GLU A 82 24.44 11.40 4.47
C GLU A 82 24.24 10.27 3.46
N ARG A 83 24.60 9.04 3.84
CA ARG A 83 24.38 7.84 3.02
C ARG A 83 22.88 7.65 2.70
N PHE A 84 22.02 7.84 3.68
CA PHE A 84 20.58 7.79 3.49
C PHE A 84 20.11 8.82 2.48
N ALA A 85 20.56 10.09 2.60
CA ALA A 85 20.19 11.16 1.66
C ALA A 85 20.66 10.87 0.22
N ILE A 86 21.83 10.28 0.04
CA ILE A 86 22.36 9.87 -1.26
C ILE A 86 21.49 8.75 -1.86
N ASN A 87 21.19 7.71 -1.07
CA ASN A 87 20.35 6.58 -1.50
C ASN A 87 18.93 7.03 -1.89
N ILE A 88 18.34 7.95 -1.11
CA ILE A 88 17.03 8.52 -1.45
C ILE A 88 17.12 9.31 -2.76
N LYS A 89 18.14 10.13 -2.97
CA LYS A 89 18.29 10.89 -4.21
C LYS A 89 18.46 10.00 -5.44
N PHE A 90 19.13 8.86 -5.28
CA PHE A 90 19.33 7.90 -6.36
C PHE A 90 18.01 7.20 -6.74
N ASN A 91 17.23 6.76 -5.76
CA ASN A 91 15.98 6.04 -6.00
C ASN A 91 14.78 6.95 -6.30
N PHE A 92 14.81 8.19 -5.79
CA PHE A 92 13.72 9.18 -5.87
C PHE A 92 14.30 10.56 -6.25
N PRO A 93 14.69 10.75 -7.51
CA PRO A 93 15.30 12.00 -7.96
C PRO A 93 14.38 13.22 -7.83
N GLU A 94 13.06 13.01 -7.75
CA GLU A 94 12.07 14.06 -7.55
C GLU A 94 12.11 14.68 -6.14
N ILE A 95 12.69 13.99 -5.15
CA ILE A 95 12.76 14.49 -3.77
C ILE A 95 13.86 15.56 -3.67
N SER A 96 13.49 16.76 -3.24
CA SER A 96 14.44 17.86 -3.03
C SER A 96 15.47 17.49 -1.95
N GLN A 97 16.75 17.43 -2.36
CA GLN A 97 17.85 17.05 -1.47
C GLN A 97 18.08 18.09 -0.36
N SER A 98 17.89 19.36 -0.64
CA SER A 98 18.03 20.44 0.36
C SER A 98 16.97 20.31 1.46
N ARG A 99 15.72 20.06 1.07
CA ARG A 99 14.62 19.82 2.02
C ARG A 99 14.85 18.53 2.83
N LEU A 100 15.30 17.45 2.18
CA LEU A 100 15.60 16.19 2.83
C LEU A 100 16.71 16.34 3.88
N LYS A 101 17.85 16.96 3.54
CA LYS A 101 18.95 17.22 4.47
C LYS A 101 18.52 18.11 5.63
N LYS A 102 17.73 19.15 5.39
CA LYS A 102 17.18 20.02 6.45
C LYS A 102 16.32 19.20 7.43
N ASN A 103 15.45 18.34 6.94
CA ASN A 103 14.58 17.51 7.78
C ASN A 103 15.36 16.44 8.54
N LEU A 104 16.38 15.83 7.92
CA LEU A 104 17.26 14.84 8.58
C LEU A 104 18.11 15.43 9.69
N ASN A 105 18.51 16.70 9.58
CA ASN A 105 19.26 17.41 10.64
C ASN A 105 18.37 17.80 11.82
N GLY A 106 17.05 17.84 11.60
CA GLY A 106 16.09 17.99 12.68
C GLY A 106 15.87 16.69 13.45
N SER A 107 15.04 16.76 14.50
CA SER A 107 14.58 15.59 15.29
C SER A 107 13.14 15.22 15.04
N LYS A 108 12.42 16.05 14.30
CA LYS A 108 10.97 15.87 14.06
C LYS A 108 10.71 14.78 13.03
N TYR A 109 9.71 13.96 13.30
CA TYR A 109 9.12 13.03 12.36
C TYR A 109 8.61 13.77 11.11
N PHE A 110 8.87 13.23 9.91
CA PHE A 110 8.39 13.81 8.67
C PHE A 110 8.08 12.74 7.62
N TYR A 111 7.14 13.04 6.73
CA TYR A 111 6.85 12.20 5.58
C TYR A 111 7.88 12.44 4.47
N LEU A 112 8.52 11.35 4.05
CA LEU A 112 9.44 11.33 2.91
C LEU A 112 8.66 11.38 1.59
N LYS A 113 7.70 10.46 1.45
CA LYS A 113 6.80 10.36 0.31
C LYS A 113 5.48 9.74 0.76
N LYS A 114 4.38 10.28 0.26
CA LYS A 114 3.03 9.76 0.51
C LYS A 114 2.57 8.88 -0.66
N ARG A 115 1.68 7.94 -0.37
CA ARG A 115 1.01 7.08 -1.38
C ARG A 115 2.01 6.35 -2.28
N LEU A 116 2.92 5.59 -1.67
CA LEU A 116 3.89 4.76 -2.36
C LEU A 116 3.21 3.67 -3.16
N THR A 117 3.75 3.40 -4.34
CA THR A 117 3.51 2.13 -5.03
C THR A 117 4.22 0.99 -4.31
N GLU A 118 3.86 -0.27 -4.60
CA GLU A 118 4.55 -1.43 -4.02
C GLU A 118 6.04 -1.47 -4.41
N ASP A 119 6.37 -1.09 -5.65
CA ASP A 119 7.77 -1.03 -6.12
C ASP A 119 8.57 0.03 -5.35
N GLU A 120 7.99 1.20 -5.14
CA GLU A 120 8.62 2.28 -4.37
C GLU A 120 8.83 1.89 -2.92
N LYS A 121 7.83 1.23 -2.32
CA LYS A 121 7.94 0.68 -0.97
C LYS A 121 9.07 -0.34 -0.87
N ASN A 122 9.15 -1.28 -1.83
CA ASN A 122 10.19 -2.30 -1.85
C ASN A 122 11.59 -1.70 -2.02
N LYS A 123 11.75 -0.67 -2.86
CA LYS A 123 13.01 0.09 -3.00
C LYS A 123 13.42 0.75 -1.69
N LEU A 124 12.48 1.37 -0.97
CA LEU A 124 12.76 1.98 0.33
C LEU A 124 13.03 0.93 1.41
N TRP A 125 12.27 -0.16 1.41
CA TRP A 125 12.44 -1.26 2.36
C TRP A 125 13.83 -1.90 2.24
N SER A 126 14.33 -2.06 1.00
CA SER A 126 15.66 -2.63 0.74
C SER A 126 16.83 -1.80 1.28
N LEU A 127 16.62 -0.53 1.65
CA LEU A 127 17.63 0.29 2.29
C LEU A 127 17.96 -0.17 3.72
N GLY A 128 17.06 -0.93 4.36
CA GLY A 128 17.27 -1.51 5.69
C GLY A 128 17.39 -0.50 6.83
N GLU A 129 16.91 0.73 6.65
CA GLU A 129 17.04 1.82 7.62
C GLU A 129 15.96 1.74 8.71
N LYS A 130 16.37 1.57 9.97
CA LYS A 130 15.45 1.45 11.11
C LYS A 130 14.59 2.69 11.35
N GLY A 131 15.05 3.85 10.91
CA GLY A 131 14.32 5.12 11.02
C GLY A 131 13.28 5.34 9.94
N LEU A 132 13.15 4.44 8.95
CA LEU A 132 12.14 4.50 7.90
C LEU A 132 10.92 3.67 8.32
N ILE A 133 9.76 4.32 8.37
CA ILE A 133 8.50 3.74 8.82
C ILE A 133 7.50 3.77 7.67
N PHE A 134 6.79 2.66 7.49
CA PHE A 134 5.73 2.55 6.49
C PHE A 134 4.38 2.54 7.18
N GLU A 135 3.61 3.60 6.98
CA GLU A 135 2.25 3.71 7.51
C GLU A 135 1.26 3.23 6.46
N PRO A 136 0.44 2.22 6.77
CA PRO A 136 -0.57 1.74 5.83
C PRO A 136 -1.61 2.83 5.55
N THR A 137 -1.94 3.00 4.29
CA THR A 137 -2.94 3.95 3.80
C THR A 137 -3.65 3.39 2.59
N GLN A 138 -4.54 4.17 2.02
CA GLN A 138 -5.19 3.86 0.74
C GLN A 138 -4.93 4.95 -0.27
N SER A 139 -4.80 4.55 -1.51
CA SER A 139 -4.68 5.45 -2.65
C SER A 139 -5.85 5.22 -3.60
N ARG A 140 -6.49 6.30 -4.04
CA ARG A 140 -7.50 6.26 -5.08
C ARG A 140 -6.81 6.25 -6.42
N ILE A 141 -7.09 5.26 -7.24
CA ILE A 141 -6.54 5.15 -8.59
C ILE A 141 -7.64 5.32 -9.62
N TYR A 142 -7.24 5.83 -10.77
CA TYR A 142 -8.08 6.10 -11.93
C TYR A 142 -7.43 5.43 -13.14
N PRO A 143 -7.70 4.13 -13.41
CA PRO A 143 -7.02 3.38 -14.48
C PRO A 143 -7.16 4.05 -15.85
N GLN A 144 -8.30 4.70 -16.08
CA GLN A 144 -8.66 5.37 -17.32
C GLN A 144 -8.61 6.90 -17.20
N ALA A 145 -7.67 7.46 -16.41
CA ALA A 145 -7.63 8.89 -16.11
C ALA A 145 -7.66 9.79 -17.36
N GLY A 146 -6.99 9.37 -18.44
CA GLY A 146 -6.96 10.13 -19.71
C GLY A 146 -8.31 10.22 -20.44
N LEU A 147 -9.28 9.34 -20.11
CA LEU A 147 -10.62 9.37 -20.71
C LEU A 147 -11.63 10.15 -19.86
N TYR A 148 -11.45 10.16 -18.54
CA TYR A 148 -12.50 10.56 -17.61
C TYR A 148 -12.11 11.68 -16.64
N SER A 149 -10.91 12.27 -16.78
CA SER A 149 -10.39 13.27 -15.83
C SER A 149 -11.35 14.45 -15.59
N HIS A 150 -12.01 14.93 -16.62
CA HIS A 150 -12.96 16.04 -16.53
C HIS A 150 -14.29 15.66 -15.87
N ILE A 151 -14.71 14.40 -15.99
CA ILE A 151 -15.97 13.90 -15.45
C ILE A 151 -15.78 13.46 -13.99
N LEU A 152 -14.76 12.63 -13.75
CA LEU A 152 -14.50 12.07 -12.42
C LEU A 152 -14.06 13.12 -11.41
N GLY A 153 -13.25 14.06 -11.86
CA GLY A 153 -12.59 15.00 -10.96
C GLY A 153 -11.48 14.32 -10.15
N GLN A 154 -11.28 14.80 -8.94
CA GLN A 154 -10.19 14.33 -8.07
C GLN A 154 -10.56 14.41 -6.59
N ILE A 155 -9.78 13.70 -5.76
CA ILE A 155 -9.87 13.75 -4.30
C ILE A 155 -8.65 14.46 -3.70
N ASP A 156 -8.79 14.98 -2.49
CA ASP A 156 -7.69 15.55 -1.70
C ASP A 156 -6.85 14.46 -0.98
N ASP A 157 -5.85 14.90 -0.23
CA ASP A 157 -5.01 14.01 0.60
C ASP A 157 -5.78 13.30 1.71
N ASN A 158 -6.94 13.83 2.12
CA ASN A 158 -7.80 13.29 3.17
C ASN A 158 -8.95 12.42 2.60
N ASN A 159 -8.89 12.06 1.31
CA ASN A 159 -9.93 11.33 0.60
C ASN A 159 -11.29 12.05 0.53
N TYR A 160 -11.32 13.39 0.44
CA TYR A 160 -12.52 14.15 0.12
C TYR A 160 -12.55 14.53 -1.36
N GLY A 161 -13.72 14.36 -1.98
CA GLY A 161 -13.94 14.77 -3.38
C GLY A 161 -13.85 16.29 -3.55
N ILE A 162 -12.92 16.75 -4.39
CA ILE A 162 -12.71 18.18 -4.67
C ILE A 162 -13.60 18.63 -5.83
N SER A 163 -13.76 17.77 -6.85
CA SER A 163 -14.47 18.10 -8.09
C SER A 163 -15.13 16.87 -8.71
N GLY A 164 -15.97 17.10 -9.73
CA GLY A 164 -16.59 16.10 -10.56
C GLY A 164 -17.47 15.09 -9.81
N VAL A 165 -17.53 13.88 -10.33
CA VAL A 165 -18.32 12.76 -9.77
C VAL A 165 -17.84 12.42 -8.33
N GLU A 166 -16.54 12.49 -8.07
CA GLU A 166 -15.99 12.24 -6.74
C GLU A 166 -16.54 13.18 -5.68
N LYS A 167 -16.77 14.46 -6.04
CA LYS A 167 -17.39 15.44 -5.15
C LYS A 167 -18.89 15.28 -5.08
N TYR A 168 -19.55 15.09 -6.22
CA TYR A 168 -21.00 15.03 -6.28
C TYR A 168 -21.57 13.86 -5.47
N PHE A 169 -20.94 12.68 -5.59
CA PHE A 169 -21.34 11.47 -4.88
C PHE A 169 -20.55 11.22 -3.58
N GLU A 170 -19.99 12.26 -2.95
CA GLU A 170 -19.14 12.14 -1.75
C GLU A 170 -19.79 11.27 -0.66
N ASN A 171 -21.05 11.54 -0.32
CA ASN A 171 -21.77 10.81 0.72
C ASN A 171 -22.06 9.35 0.34
N ASP A 172 -22.44 9.11 -0.91
CA ASP A 172 -22.71 7.76 -1.41
C ASP A 172 -21.44 6.94 -1.52
N LEU A 173 -20.33 7.58 -1.96
CA LEU A 173 -19.03 6.92 -2.09
C LEU A 173 -18.45 6.52 -0.73
N LYS A 174 -18.78 7.22 0.36
CA LYS A 174 -18.33 6.93 1.72
C LYS A 174 -19.33 6.13 2.54
N ASP A 175 -20.44 5.69 1.97
CA ASP A 175 -21.42 4.87 2.69
C ASP A 175 -20.85 3.47 2.98
N LEU A 176 -20.45 3.25 4.23
CA LEU A 176 -19.88 1.99 4.70
C LEU A 176 -20.83 0.80 4.57
N LYS A 177 -22.15 1.02 4.57
CA LYS A 177 -23.14 -0.06 4.40
C LYS A 177 -23.12 -0.62 2.99
N LYS A 178 -22.77 0.19 2.01
CA LYS A 178 -22.73 -0.15 0.57
C LYS A 178 -21.31 -0.19 0.01
N ILE A 179 -20.30 -0.27 0.86
CA ILE A 179 -18.91 -0.08 0.44
C ILE A 179 -18.43 -1.08 -0.62
N ASN A 180 -19.02 -2.26 -0.66
CA ASN A 180 -18.72 -3.31 -1.64
C ASN A 180 -19.59 -3.22 -2.92
N GLU A 181 -20.56 -2.31 -2.96
CA GLU A 181 -21.40 -2.07 -4.11
C GLU A 181 -20.81 -0.92 -4.92
N PRO A 182 -20.41 -1.10 -6.18
CA PRO A 182 -19.89 -0.01 -6.99
C PRO A 182 -20.97 1.01 -7.32
N ILE A 183 -20.57 2.25 -7.63
CA ILE A 183 -21.45 3.23 -8.26
C ILE A 183 -21.34 3.06 -9.76
N ASN A 184 -22.45 2.72 -10.40
CA ASN A 184 -22.52 2.55 -11.84
C ASN A 184 -22.81 3.88 -12.53
N LEU A 185 -21.93 4.30 -13.42
CA LEU A 185 -22.14 5.44 -14.30
C LEU A 185 -22.71 4.97 -15.64
N THR A 186 -23.38 5.86 -16.35
CA THR A 186 -23.90 5.60 -17.71
C THR A 186 -22.83 5.67 -18.79
N LEU A 187 -21.58 5.91 -18.41
CA LEU A 187 -20.43 5.98 -19.31
C LEU A 187 -20.14 4.61 -19.94
N ASP A 188 -19.48 4.64 -21.09
CA ASP A 188 -19.03 3.45 -21.81
C ASP A 188 -17.56 3.63 -22.19
N THR A 189 -16.69 2.85 -21.56
CA THR A 189 -15.24 2.97 -21.72
C THR A 189 -14.80 2.71 -23.16
N ASN A 190 -15.40 1.72 -23.82
CA ASN A 190 -15.07 1.39 -25.21
C ASN A 190 -15.45 2.51 -26.16
N LEU A 191 -16.65 3.09 -25.99
CA LEU A 191 -17.11 4.21 -26.80
C LEU A 191 -16.22 5.45 -26.59
N GLN A 192 -15.88 5.77 -25.34
CA GLN A 192 -15.00 6.90 -25.04
C GLN A 192 -13.61 6.73 -25.66
N TYR A 193 -13.09 5.51 -25.66
CA TYR A 193 -11.80 5.20 -26.28
C TYR A 193 -11.84 5.37 -27.81
N LEU A 194 -12.90 4.88 -28.46
CA LEU A 194 -13.10 5.06 -29.91
C LEU A 194 -13.21 6.53 -30.29
N ILE A 195 -14.01 7.31 -29.54
CA ILE A 195 -14.15 8.76 -29.76
C ILE A 195 -12.78 9.45 -29.63
N LYS A 196 -12.01 9.10 -28.60
CA LYS A 196 -10.68 9.67 -28.41
C LYS A 196 -9.77 9.41 -29.61
N ILE A 197 -9.72 8.18 -30.13
CA ILE A 197 -8.90 7.83 -31.31
C ILE A 197 -9.31 8.65 -32.54
N GLU A 198 -10.63 8.76 -32.78
CA GLU A 198 -11.11 9.53 -33.95
C GLU A 198 -10.84 11.03 -33.81
N LEU A 199 -10.95 11.57 -32.58
CA LEU A 199 -10.59 12.97 -32.34
C LEU A 199 -9.07 13.22 -32.50
N GLU A 200 -8.22 12.31 -32.03
CA GLU A 200 -6.77 12.41 -32.23
C GLU A 200 -6.38 12.39 -33.71
N LYS A 201 -6.96 11.50 -34.51
CA LYS A 201 -6.77 11.50 -35.99
C LYS A 201 -7.23 12.80 -36.64
N SER A 202 -8.40 13.28 -36.25
CA SER A 202 -8.95 14.54 -36.78
C SER A 202 -8.07 15.73 -36.43
N LEU A 203 -7.48 15.78 -35.21
CA LEU A 203 -6.52 16.81 -34.79
C LEU A 203 -5.29 16.84 -35.71
N GLU A 204 -4.75 15.67 -36.08
CA GLU A 204 -3.61 15.55 -36.97
C GLU A 204 -3.96 15.95 -38.40
N GLU A 205 -5.08 15.43 -38.93
CA GLU A 205 -5.52 15.68 -40.32
C GLU A 205 -5.84 17.14 -40.56
N PHE A 206 -6.59 17.77 -39.66
CA PHE A 206 -7.00 19.17 -39.80
C PHE A 206 -6.05 20.18 -39.15
N LYS A 207 -4.96 19.72 -38.54
CA LYS A 207 -4.02 20.54 -37.75
C LYS A 207 -4.73 21.45 -36.75
N ALA A 208 -5.78 20.92 -36.12
CA ALA A 208 -6.59 21.66 -35.18
C ALA A 208 -5.88 21.82 -33.84
N LEU A 209 -6.17 22.90 -33.09
CA LEU A 209 -5.59 23.16 -31.79
C LEU A 209 -6.29 22.39 -30.65
N GLY A 210 -7.47 21.83 -30.90
CA GLY A 210 -8.22 21.05 -29.94
C GLY A 210 -9.45 20.41 -30.59
N ALA A 211 -9.96 19.36 -29.97
CA ALA A 211 -11.19 18.68 -30.34
C ALA A 211 -11.93 18.21 -29.07
N ALA A 212 -13.26 18.23 -29.09
CA ALA A 212 -14.14 17.78 -28.01
C ALA A 212 -15.40 17.14 -28.58
#